data_9cae4a7953b16a949a2e5b5491ade5d3
#
_entry.id   9cae4a7953b16a949a2e5b5491ade5d3
#
_cell.length_a   1.000
_cell.length_b   1.000
_cell.length_c   1.000
_cell.angle_alpha   90.00
_cell.angle_beta   90.00
_cell.angle_gamma   90.00
#
_symmetry.space_group_name_H-M   'P 1'
#
loop_
_entity.id
_entity.type
_entity.pdbx_description
1 polymer ?
#
loop_
_entity_poly.entity_id
_entity_poly.type
_entity_poly.pdbx_seq_one_letter_code
_entity_poly.pdbx_strand_id
1 'polypeptide(L)'
;MLKAGLVVDDQELAMICASHSGNQIHIDLVTKMLEKRNIALTALKNAIDKPLGEKEKINWGDKPGTQFTQNCSGKHAGMLITCQQNGWDMDSYLEMNHPLQIAIKNEIELLAGEKVSTSTFDGCGAPLFAISLTGLARAIQALVKSDQLIYKQIVKAATTYPELVAGEGRLTTRMMRGVPGLFMKEGAEGVEVCALSDGRVIAIKIVDGSWRPVAPIIMEVFKRWSVAMPDESVKIYGAGSVIGEVIAKI
;
A
#
# COMPACT_ATOMS: atom_id res chain seq x y z
N MET A 1 -0.59 12.67 6.66
CA MET A 1 -1.26 13.55 5.67
C MET A 1 -2.64 14.02 6.17
N LEU A 2 -3.63 13.17 6.41
CA LEU A 2 -4.97 13.61 6.89
C LEU A 2 -4.91 14.45 8.18
N LYS A 3 -4.09 14.06 9.18
CA LYS A 3 -3.86 14.88 10.39
C LYS A 3 -3.21 16.24 10.10
N ALA A 4 -2.52 16.37 8.99
CA ALA A 4 -1.98 17.63 8.51
C ALA A 4 -2.95 18.41 7.61
N GLY A 5 -4.24 18.03 7.61
CA GLY A 5 -5.28 18.78 6.91
C GLY A 5 -5.49 18.38 5.45
N LEU A 6 -4.94 17.23 4.99
CA LEU A 6 -5.22 16.74 3.64
C LEU A 6 -6.72 16.55 3.42
N VAL A 7 -7.26 17.22 2.39
CA VAL A 7 -8.66 17.10 1.96
C VAL A 7 -8.71 16.45 0.59
N VAL A 8 -9.29 15.24 0.54
CA VAL A 8 -9.45 14.41 -0.66
C VAL A 8 -10.74 13.61 -0.56
N ASP A 9 -11.27 13.12 -1.68
CA ASP A 9 -12.38 12.17 -1.67
C ASP A 9 -11.93 10.72 -1.39
N ASP A 10 -12.89 9.79 -1.25
CA ASP A 10 -12.60 8.39 -0.87
C ASP A 10 -11.76 7.67 -1.95
N GLN A 11 -11.94 7.95 -3.25
CA GLN A 11 -11.13 7.34 -4.32
C GLN A 11 -9.70 7.88 -4.32
N GLU A 12 -9.55 9.20 -4.20
CA GLU A 12 -8.25 9.85 -4.06
C GLU A 12 -7.51 9.30 -2.83
N LEU A 13 -8.22 9.09 -1.69
CA LEU A 13 -7.63 8.53 -0.48
C LEU A 13 -7.18 7.07 -0.65
N ALA A 14 -7.99 6.23 -1.31
CA ALA A 14 -7.59 4.87 -1.66
C ALA A 14 -6.33 4.86 -2.53
N MET A 15 -6.28 5.77 -3.54
CA MET A 15 -5.13 5.94 -4.42
C MET A 15 -3.86 6.39 -3.66
N ILE A 16 -4.01 7.23 -2.65
CA ILE A 16 -2.89 7.64 -1.78
C ILE A 16 -2.34 6.48 -0.95
N CYS A 17 -3.19 5.52 -0.59
CA CYS A 17 -2.78 4.31 0.14
C CYS A 17 -2.19 3.22 -0.76
N ALA A 18 -2.11 3.43 -2.07
CA ALA A 18 -1.82 2.40 -3.05
C ALA A 18 -0.36 1.96 -3.15
N SER A 19 -0.21 0.71 -3.57
CA SER A 19 0.92 0.19 -4.37
C SER A 19 0.31 -0.36 -5.66
N HIS A 20 -0.15 0.55 -6.53
CA HIS A 20 -1.03 0.23 -7.64
C HIS A 20 -0.33 -0.49 -8.79
N SER A 21 -1.13 -1.23 -9.57
CA SER A 21 -0.65 -1.97 -10.74
C SER A 21 -0.14 -1.09 -11.89
N GLY A 22 -0.50 0.20 -11.92
CA GLY A 22 -0.09 1.12 -12.99
C GLY A 22 -0.94 1.00 -14.26
N ASN A 23 -2.21 0.58 -14.14
CA ASN A 23 -3.14 0.60 -15.27
C ASN A 23 -3.67 2.02 -15.55
N GLN A 24 -4.43 2.18 -16.63
CA GLN A 24 -4.90 3.50 -17.08
C GLN A 24 -5.78 4.20 -16.03
N ILE A 25 -6.61 3.47 -15.26
CA ILE A 25 -7.46 4.05 -14.22
C ILE A 25 -6.62 4.72 -13.12
N HIS A 26 -5.50 4.10 -12.74
CA HIS A 26 -4.57 4.66 -11.75
C HIS A 26 -3.90 5.93 -12.29
N ILE A 27 -3.39 5.86 -13.53
CA ILE A 27 -2.72 7.00 -14.20
C ILE A 27 -3.68 8.19 -14.31
N ASP A 28 -4.91 7.95 -14.78
CA ASP A 28 -5.93 8.98 -14.95
C ASP A 28 -6.34 9.60 -13.62
N LEU A 29 -6.48 8.78 -12.56
CA LEU A 29 -6.85 9.29 -11.24
C LEU A 29 -5.74 10.16 -10.66
N VAL A 30 -4.47 9.72 -10.71
CA VAL A 30 -3.33 10.53 -10.24
C VAL A 30 -3.22 11.83 -11.02
N THR A 31 -3.40 11.79 -12.35
CA THR A 31 -3.40 12.98 -13.20
C THR A 31 -4.50 13.96 -12.74
N LYS A 32 -5.74 13.48 -12.61
CA LYS A 32 -6.89 14.29 -12.15
C LYS A 32 -6.68 14.86 -10.74
N MET A 33 -6.06 14.12 -9.82
CA MET A 33 -5.75 14.59 -8.47
C MET A 33 -4.87 15.84 -8.48
N LEU A 34 -3.86 15.88 -9.36
CA LEU A 34 -2.95 17.01 -9.49
C LEU A 34 -3.59 18.17 -10.27
N GLU A 35 -4.22 17.90 -11.42
CA GLU A 35 -4.87 18.92 -12.26
C GLU A 35 -5.99 19.67 -11.53
N LYS A 36 -6.85 18.96 -10.79
CA LYS A 36 -7.92 19.53 -9.96
C LYS A 36 -7.42 20.61 -8.95
N ARG A 37 -6.13 20.53 -8.62
CA ARG A 37 -5.47 21.42 -7.64
C ARG A 37 -4.44 22.35 -8.26
N ASN A 38 -4.37 22.40 -9.59
CA ASN A 38 -3.41 23.19 -10.35
C ASN A 38 -1.94 22.88 -9.94
N ILE A 39 -1.64 21.62 -9.60
CA ILE A 39 -0.29 21.13 -9.34
C ILE A 39 0.29 20.65 -10.68
N ALA A 40 1.46 21.14 -11.06
CA ALA A 40 2.12 20.72 -12.28
C ALA A 40 2.40 19.20 -12.27
N LEU A 41 2.10 18.49 -13.34
CA LEU A 41 2.35 17.06 -13.46
C LEU A 41 3.83 16.70 -13.29
N THR A 42 4.71 17.63 -13.63
CA THR A 42 6.18 17.53 -13.46
C THR A 42 6.64 17.68 -12.00
N ALA A 43 5.75 18.05 -11.07
CA ALA A 43 6.07 18.13 -9.63
C ALA A 43 6.27 16.77 -8.98
N LEU A 44 5.77 15.69 -9.60
CA LEU A 44 6.04 14.33 -9.13
C LEU A 44 7.55 14.04 -9.18
N LYS A 45 8.13 13.65 -8.04
CA LYS A 45 9.56 13.31 -7.92
C LYS A 45 9.79 11.84 -7.57
N ASN A 46 8.74 11.01 -7.64
CA ASN A 46 8.93 9.57 -7.51
C ASN A 46 9.73 9.01 -8.69
N ALA A 47 10.40 7.89 -8.44
CA ALA A 47 11.17 7.18 -9.46
C ALA A 47 10.32 6.90 -10.71
N ILE A 48 10.97 6.90 -11.86
CA ILE A 48 10.37 6.46 -13.13
C ILE A 48 10.42 4.94 -13.14
N ASP A 49 9.27 4.28 -13.39
CA ASP A 49 9.21 2.84 -13.53
C ASP A 49 8.05 2.42 -14.45
N LYS A 50 8.13 1.20 -14.99
CA LYS A 50 7.04 0.56 -15.71
C LYS A 50 5.91 0.16 -14.73
N PRO A 51 4.70 -0.13 -15.23
CA PRO A 51 3.63 -0.67 -14.40
C PRO A 51 4.08 -1.87 -13.57
N LEU A 52 3.65 -1.92 -12.29
CA LEU A 52 3.98 -3.00 -11.36
C LEU A 52 3.19 -4.28 -11.64
N GLY A 53 1.90 -4.14 -12.04
CA GLY A 53 1.04 -5.27 -12.35
C GLY A 53 1.58 -6.06 -13.54
N GLU A 54 1.62 -7.39 -13.42
CA GLU A 54 2.20 -8.25 -14.47
C GLU A 54 1.47 -8.09 -15.81
N LYS A 55 0.13 -8.11 -15.78
CA LYS A 55 -0.69 -7.88 -16.98
C LYS A 55 -0.46 -6.49 -17.55
N GLU A 56 -0.42 -5.47 -16.71
CA GLU A 56 -0.18 -4.09 -17.11
C GLU A 56 1.22 -3.92 -17.70
N LYS A 57 2.22 -4.55 -17.10
CA LYS A 57 3.60 -4.55 -17.59
C LYS A 57 3.72 -5.19 -18.97
N ILE A 58 3.05 -6.32 -19.20
CA ILE A 58 2.99 -7.00 -20.49
C ILE A 58 2.32 -6.08 -21.53
N ASN A 59 1.17 -5.50 -21.20
CA ASN A 59 0.44 -4.59 -22.09
C ASN A 59 1.21 -3.27 -22.37
N TRP A 60 2.04 -2.83 -21.43
CA TRP A 60 2.89 -1.65 -21.60
C TRP A 60 3.99 -1.89 -22.60
N GLY A 61 4.52 -3.12 -22.67
CA GLY A 61 5.56 -3.54 -23.60
C GLY A 61 6.87 -2.80 -23.39
N ASP A 62 7.47 -2.35 -24.51
CA ASP A 62 8.78 -1.68 -24.52
C ASP A 62 8.72 -0.18 -24.28
N LYS A 63 7.53 0.39 -24.05
CA LYS A 63 7.40 1.80 -23.72
C LYS A 63 8.21 2.14 -22.46
N PRO A 64 8.85 3.32 -22.38
CA PRO A 64 9.51 3.75 -21.16
C PRO A 64 8.51 3.88 -20.00
N GLY A 65 8.98 3.60 -18.79
CA GLY A 65 8.22 3.90 -17.58
C GLY A 65 8.05 5.40 -17.37
N THR A 66 7.16 5.78 -16.49
CA THR A 66 6.92 7.17 -16.10
C THR A 66 6.75 7.26 -14.58
N GLN A 67 6.72 8.48 -14.03
CA GLN A 67 6.31 8.68 -12.64
C GLN A 67 4.87 8.21 -12.38
N PHE A 68 3.99 8.33 -13.38
CA PHE A 68 2.57 7.94 -13.26
C PHE A 68 2.35 6.43 -13.28
N THR A 69 3.17 5.69 -14.02
CA THR A 69 3.11 4.22 -14.07
C THR A 69 3.74 3.56 -12.85
N GLN A 70 4.63 4.28 -12.16
CA GLN A 70 5.27 3.80 -10.94
C GLN A 70 4.23 3.67 -9.82
N ASN A 71 4.24 2.54 -9.13
CA ASN A 71 3.20 2.08 -8.18
C ASN A 71 2.93 2.99 -6.97
N CYS A 72 3.78 3.97 -6.71
CA CYS A 72 3.63 4.92 -5.60
C CYS A 72 3.15 6.31 -6.04
N SER A 73 2.82 6.53 -7.33
CA SER A 73 2.47 7.86 -7.83
C SER A 73 1.31 8.51 -7.06
N GLY A 74 0.31 7.73 -6.65
CA GLY A 74 -0.79 8.20 -5.80
C GLY A 74 -0.34 8.71 -4.44
N LYS A 75 0.58 8.00 -3.77
CA LYS A 75 1.19 8.44 -2.51
C LYS A 75 1.91 9.78 -2.68
N HIS A 76 2.69 9.92 -3.75
CA HIS A 76 3.42 11.15 -4.04
C HIS A 76 2.47 12.31 -4.38
N ALA A 77 1.40 12.06 -5.14
CA ALA A 77 0.36 13.05 -5.37
C ALA A 77 -0.27 13.53 -4.05
N GLY A 78 -0.60 12.60 -3.14
CA GLY A 78 -1.10 12.92 -1.81
C GLY A 78 -0.12 13.76 -0.98
N MET A 79 1.18 13.49 -1.07
CA MET A 79 2.24 14.27 -0.43
C MET A 79 2.28 15.70 -0.96
N LEU A 80 2.26 15.88 -2.28
CA LEU A 80 2.24 17.21 -2.93
C LEU A 80 0.99 18.00 -2.56
N ILE A 81 -0.18 17.38 -2.60
CA ILE A 81 -1.45 18.01 -2.19
C ILE A 81 -1.38 18.46 -0.73
N THR A 82 -0.82 17.61 0.16
CA THR A 82 -0.66 17.96 1.56
C THR A 82 0.29 19.16 1.72
N CYS A 83 1.39 19.21 0.97
CA CYS A 83 2.31 20.35 0.99
C CYS A 83 1.61 21.62 0.52
N GLN A 84 0.90 21.59 -0.60
CA GLN A 84 0.17 22.75 -1.11
C GLN A 84 -0.85 23.29 -0.10
N GLN A 85 -1.64 22.40 0.52
CA GLN A 85 -2.67 22.80 1.48
C GLN A 85 -2.10 23.41 2.77
N ASN A 86 -0.84 23.10 3.09
CA ASN A 86 -0.15 23.65 4.27
C ASN A 86 0.83 24.78 3.94
N GLY A 87 0.96 25.18 2.69
CA GLY A 87 1.97 26.14 2.27
C GLY A 87 3.42 25.63 2.46
N TRP A 88 3.61 24.32 2.48
CA TRP A 88 4.94 23.70 2.57
C TRP A 88 5.59 23.61 1.19
N ASP A 89 6.93 23.65 1.17
CA ASP A 89 7.67 23.55 -0.08
C ASP A 89 7.45 22.21 -0.80
N MET A 90 6.95 22.27 -2.03
CA MET A 90 6.71 21.07 -2.86
C MET A 90 7.99 20.55 -3.52
N ASP A 91 9.06 21.34 -3.56
CA ASP A 91 10.30 20.92 -4.22
C ASP A 91 11.16 20.01 -3.34
N SER A 92 11.06 20.13 -2.03
CA SER A 92 11.82 19.35 -1.05
C SER A 92 10.99 18.30 -0.30
N TYR A 93 9.76 17.98 -0.75
CA TYR A 93 8.82 17.12 -0.02
C TYR A 93 9.36 15.71 0.30
N LEU A 94 10.44 15.27 -0.34
CA LEU A 94 11.11 13.99 -0.10
C LEU A 94 12.30 14.09 0.88
N GLU A 95 12.66 15.29 1.33
CA GLU A 95 13.75 15.43 2.29
C GLU A 95 13.33 14.95 3.69
N MET A 96 14.23 14.25 4.39
CA MET A 96 13.95 13.67 5.72
C MET A 96 13.52 14.71 6.76
N ASN A 97 14.02 15.93 6.66
CA ASN A 97 13.71 17.07 7.55
C ASN A 97 12.52 17.91 7.10
N HIS A 98 11.88 17.55 5.98
CA HIS A 98 10.68 18.26 5.52
C HIS A 98 9.53 18.09 6.52
N PRO A 99 8.71 19.15 6.80
CA PRO A 99 7.62 19.09 7.76
C PRO A 99 6.66 17.90 7.54
N LEU A 100 6.35 17.58 6.28
CA LEU A 100 5.55 16.43 5.89
C LEU A 100 6.16 15.12 6.37
N GLN A 101 7.46 14.90 6.15
CA GLN A 101 8.13 13.65 6.49
C GLN A 101 8.30 13.50 8.01
N ILE A 102 8.54 14.59 8.71
CA ILE A 102 8.54 14.63 10.17
C ILE A 102 7.15 14.23 10.72
N ALA A 103 6.08 14.79 10.15
CA ALA A 103 4.70 14.44 10.55
C ALA A 103 4.38 12.96 10.27
N ILE A 104 4.82 12.42 9.13
CA ILE A 104 4.65 10.99 8.80
C ILE A 104 5.42 10.12 9.79
N LYS A 105 6.68 10.42 10.06
CA LYS A 105 7.49 9.68 11.04
C LYS A 105 6.84 9.65 12.41
N ASN A 106 6.43 10.81 12.91
CA ASN A 106 5.80 10.93 14.23
C ASN A 106 4.51 10.10 14.32
N GLU A 107 3.72 10.06 13.24
CA GLU A 107 2.50 9.27 13.20
C GLU A 107 2.79 7.75 13.17
N ILE A 108 3.82 7.33 12.44
CA ILE A 108 4.27 5.93 12.43
C ILE A 108 4.72 5.52 13.83
N GLU A 109 5.55 6.31 14.50
CA GLU A 109 6.01 6.04 15.87
C GLU A 109 4.84 5.95 16.87
N LEU A 110 3.87 6.86 16.74
CA LEU A 110 2.67 6.87 17.58
C LEU A 110 1.86 5.57 17.42
N LEU A 111 1.57 5.18 16.18
CA LEU A 111 0.74 4.01 15.89
C LEU A 111 1.47 2.69 16.18
N ALA A 112 2.77 2.63 15.89
CA ALA A 112 3.59 1.45 16.16
C ALA A 112 3.89 1.25 17.66
N GLY A 113 3.77 2.32 18.47
CA GLY A 113 4.11 2.30 19.88
C GLY A 113 5.61 2.10 20.14
N GLU A 114 6.45 2.49 19.17
CA GLU A 114 7.91 2.40 19.27
C GLU A 114 8.58 3.49 18.41
N LYS A 115 9.84 3.76 18.68
CA LYS A 115 10.63 4.69 17.89
C LYS A 115 11.12 4.06 16.59
N VAL A 116 11.18 4.87 15.54
CA VAL A 116 11.84 4.49 14.28
C VAL A 116 13.30 4.17 14.56
N SER A 117 13.73 2.96 14.25
CA SER A 117 15.09 2.49 14.51
C SER A 117 16.10 3.04 13.50
N THR A 118 15.69 3.19 12.26
CA THR A 118 16.51 3.71 11.16
C THR A 118 15.62 4.39 10.13
N SER A 119 16.12 5.44 9.50
CA SER A 119 15.48 6.11 8.38
C SER A 119 16.36 5.98 7.13
N THR A 120 15.74 5.67 5.99
CA THR A 120 16.38 5.51 4.69
C THR A 120 15.39 5.96 3.60
N PHE A 121 15.61 5.55 2.36
CA PHE A 121 14.72 5.86 1.24
C PHE A 121 14.14 4.59 0.63
N ASP A 122 12.87 4.65 0.27
CA ASP A 122 12.18 3.63 -0.50
C ASP A 122 12.61 3.68 -1.98
N GLY A 123 12.34 2.61 -2.73
CA GLY A 123 12.61 2.54 -4.17
C GLY A 123 11.92 3.65 -4.99
N CYS A 124 10.85 4.24 -4.49
CA CYS A 124 10.20 5.39 -5.11
C CYS A 124 10.87 6.75 -4.79
N GLY A 125 11.88 6.78 -3.92
CA GLY A 125 12.56 7.99 -3.47
C GLY A 125 11.95 8.65 -2.22
N ALA A 126 10.81 8.17 -1.72
CA ALA A 126 10.24 8.69 -0.48
C ALA A 126 11.04 8.21 0.75
N PRO A 127 11.13 9.01 1.84
CA PRO A 127 11.63 8.53 3.12
C PRO A 127 10.94 7.25 3.59
N LEU A 128 11.72 6.34 4.12
CA LEU A 128 11.29 5.06 4.69
C LEU A 128 11.75 4.97 6.13
N PHE A 129 10.84 4.54 7.00
CA PHE A 129 11.02 4.51 8.44
C PHE A 129 10.93 3.07 8.95
N ALA A 130 12.05 2.53 9.42
CA ALA A 130 12.13 1.15 9.89
C ALA A 130 11.54 1.02 11.30
N ILE A 131 10.58 0.11 11.43
CA ILE A 131 9.97 -0.33 12.69
C ILE A 131 10.00 -1.85 12.76
N SER A 132 9.76 -2.41 13.94
CA SER A 132 9.66 -3.86 14.10
C SER A 132 8.41 -4.42 13.39
N LEU A 133 8.42 -5.71 13.05
CA LEU A 133 7.24 -6.38 12.49
C LEU A 133 6.06 -6.33 13.49
N THR A 134 6.35 -6.40 14.79
CA THR A 134 5.35 -6.22 15.85
C THR A 134 4.82 -4.79 15.88
N GLY A 135 5.67 -3.78 15.72
CA GLY A 135 5.28 -2.37 15.59
C GLY A 135 4.38 -2.13 14.39
N LEU A 136 4.69 -2.76 13.25
CA LEU A 136 3.84 -2.70 12.07
C LEU A 136 2.46 -3.30 12.35
N ALA A 137 2.39 -4.48 12.99
CA ALA A 137 1.11 -5.09 13.36
C ALA A 137 0.30 -4.19 14.31
N ARG A 138 0.95 -3.58 15.32
CA ARG A 138 0.30 -2.62 16.25
C ARG A 138 -0.24 -1.40 15.51
N ALA A 139 0.53 -0.83 14.60
CA ALA A 139 0.12 0.34 13.83
C ALA A 139 -1.14 0.05 13.01
N ILE A 140 -1.19 -1.09 12.34
CA ILE A 140 -2.36 -1.51 11.56
C ILE A 140 -3.55 -1.85 12.48
N GLN A 141 -3.32 -2.51 13.61
CA GLN A 141 -4.37 -2.76 14.60
C GLN A 141 -4.97 -1.45 15.13
N ALA A 142 -4.10 -0.49 15.49
CA ALA A 142 -4.54 0.83 15.95
C ALA A 142 -5.37 1.56 14.88
N LEU A 143 -4.98 1.43 13.60
CA LEU A 143 -5.72 2.00 12.47
C LEU A 143 -7.14 1.41 12.37
N VAL A 144 -7.28 0.07 12.34
CA VAL A 144 -8.57 -0.59 12.12
C VAL A 144 -9.50 -0.55 13.34
N LYS A 145 -8.94 -0.45 14.56
CA LYS A 145 -9.71 -0.39 15.81
C LYS A 145 -10.08 1.01 16.25
N SER A 146 -9.51 2.03 15.62
CA SER A 146 -9.68 3.41 16.05
C SER A 146 -11.10 3.93 15.82
N ASP A 147 -11.60 4.69 16.79
CA ASP A 147 -12.84 5.47 16.67
C ASP A 147 -12.64 6.85 16.02
N GLN A 148 -11.40 7.27 15.79
CA GLN A 148 -11.09 8.53 15.13
C GLN A 148 -11.55 8.50 13.66
N LEU A 149 -12.30 9.52 13.24
CA LEU A 149 -12.84 9.61 11.88
C LEU A 149 -11.77 9.51 10.80
N ILE A 150 -10.60 10.10 11.03
CA ILE A 150 -9.47 10.09 10.09
C ILE A 150 -9.03 8.65 9.76
N TYR A 151 -8.92 7.78 10.76
CA TYR A 151 -8.50 6.39 10.53
C TYR A 151 -9.63 5.55 9.93
N LYS A 152 -10.88 5.79 10.36
CA LYS A 152 -12.05 5.16 9.72
C LYS A 152 -12.16 5.50 8.23
N GLN A 153 -11.84 6.73 7.85
CA GLN A 153 -11.80 7.16 6.45
C GLN A 153 -10.76 6.37 5.64
N ILE A 154 -9.55 6.17 6.18
CA ILE A 154 -8.50 5.40 5.50
C ILE A 154 -8.96 3.95 5.28
N VAL A 155 -9.44 3.29 6.34
CA VAL A 155 -9.91 1.90 6.24
C VAL A 155 -11.07 1.79 5.25
N LYS A 156 -12.07 2.67 5.38
CA LYS A 156 -13.22 2.72 4.47
C LYS A 156 -12.79 2.91 3.02
N ALA A 157 -11.95 3.89 2.72
CA ALA A 157 -11.50 4.17 1.37
C ALA A 157 -10.77 2.96 0.76
N ALA A 158 -9.80 2.38 1.50
CA ALA A 158 -9.04 1.24 1.02
C ALA A 158 -9.90 -0.01 0.79
N THR A 159 -10.85 -0.30 1.69
CA THR A 159 -11.72 -1.49 1.57
C THR A 159 -12.86 -1.31 0.57
N THR A 160 -13.27 -0.06 0.30
CA THR A 160 -14.29 0.24 -0.72
C THR A 160 -13.71 0.20 -2.14
N TYR A 161 -12.45 0.60 -2.32
CA TYR A 161 -11.78 0.69 -3.62
C TYR A 161 -10.48 -0.13 -3.64
N PRO A 162 -10.54 -1.45 -3.38
CA PRO A 162 -9.34 -2.27 -3.31
C PRO A 162 -8.59 -2.35 -4.65
N GLU A 163 -9.29 -2.21 -5.78
CA GLU A 163 -8.69 -2.12 -7.11
C GLU A 163 -7.84 -0.87 -7.30
N LEU A 164 -8.16 0.24 -6.61
CA LEU A 164 -7.32 1.44 -6.62
C LEU A 164 -6.11 1.28 -5.71
N VAL A 165 -6.22 0.51 -4.62
CA VAL A 165 -5.12 0.25 -3.68
C VAL A 165 -4.05 -0.64 -4.30
N ALA A 166 -4.45 -1.66 -5.03
CA ALA A 166 -3.53 -2.64 -5.63
C ALA A 166 -3.69 -2.75 -7.16
N GLY A 167 -4.85 -3.18 -7.61
CA GLY A 167 -5.16 -3.39 -9.03
C GLY A 167 -6.03 -4.63 -9.21
N GLU A 168 -6.73 -4.69 -10.32
CA GLU A 168 -7.57 -5.84 -10.65
C GLU A 168 -6.77 -7.13 -10.73
N GLY A 169 -7.30 -8.20 -10.14
CA GLY A 169 -6.68 -9.52 -10.15
C GLY A 169 -5.49 -9.69 -9.21
N ARG A 170 -5.07 -8.67 -8.44
CA ARG A 170 -4.02 -8.84 -7.43
C ARG A 170 -4.56 -9.48 -6.15
N LEU A 171 -3.70 -10.20 -5.42
CA LEU A 171 -4.05 -10.88 -4.17
C LEU A 171 -4.79 -9.94 -3.20
N THR A 172 -4.23 -8.77 -2.93
CA THR A 172 -4.81 -7.76 -2.05
C THR A 172 -6.26 -7.41 -2.44
N THR A 173 -6.52 -7.19 -3.74
CA THR A 173 -7.87 -6.87 -4.25
C THR A 173 -8.83 -8.03 -4.09
N ARG A 174 -8.42 -9.27 -4.45
CA ARG A 174 -9.26 -10.45 -4.32
C ARG A 174 -9.61 -10.75 -2.86
N MET A 175 -8.63 -10.65 -1.98
CA MET A 175 -8.80 -10.88 -0.55
C MET A 175 -9.73 -9.85 0.09
N MET A 176 -9.53 -8.55 -0.15
CA MET A 176 -10.40 -7.51 0.41
C MET A 176 -11.84 -7.61 -0.11
N ARG A 177 -12.05 -8.05 -1.35
CA ARG A 177 -13.40 -8.32 -1.88
C ARG A 177 -14.02 -9.61 -1.33
N GLY A 178 -13.22 -10.63 -1.10
CA GLY A 178 -13.68 -11.96 -0.67
C GLY A 178 -13.87 -12.12 0.82
N VAL A 179 -13.27 -11.24 1.63
CA VAL A 179 -13.35 -11.31 3.10
C VAL A 179 -13.94 -10.00 3.64
N PRO A 180 -15.19 -9.99 4.09
CA PRO A 180 -15.86 -8.79 4.58
C PRO A 180 -15.09 -8.10 5.70
N GLY A 181 -14.83 -6.81 5.56
CA GLY A 181 -14.13 -5.99 6.56
C GLY A 181 -12.62 -6.23 6.66
N LEU A 182 -12.04 -6.97 5.74
CA LEU A 182 -10.58 -7.13 5.67
C LEU A 182 -9.93 -5.85 5.14
N PHE A 183 -9.01 -5.29 5.90
CA PHE A 183 -8.00 -4.35 5.43
C PHE A 183 -6.72 -5.10 5.11
N MET A 184 -6.22 -4.97 3.90
CA MET A 184 -5.00 -5.65 3.45
C MET A 184 -4.11 -4.69 2.67
N LYS A 185 -2.79 -4.76 2.90
CA LYS A 185 -1.83 -3.93 2.19
C LYS A 185 -0.49 -4.62 2.06
N GLU A 186 -0.06 -4.72 0.82
CA GLU A 186 1.29 -5.19 0.48
C GLU A 186 2.34 -4.08 0.57
N GLY A 187 3.55 -4.46 0.93
CA GLY A 187 4.76 -3.65 0.83
C GLY A 187 5.79 -4.33 -0.06
N ALA A 188 6.90 -3.69 -0.37
CA ALA A 188 8.00 -4.31 -1.12
C ALA A 188 8.66 -5.45 -0.31
N GLU A 189 9.46 -6.28 -0.99
CA GLU A 189 10.33 -7.29 -0.37
C GLU A 189 9.58 -8.30 0.53
N GLY A 190 8.40 -8.75 0.06
CA GLY A 190 7.61 -9.76 0.78
C GLY A 190 7.06 -9.29 2.11
N VAL A 191 6.71 -8.03 2.23
CA VAL A 191 5.96 -7.48 3.38
C VAL A 191 4.48 -7.49 3.07
N GLU A 192 3.67 -8.02 4.00
CA GLU A 192 2.21 -8.00 3.89
C GLU A 192 1.58 -7.74 5.25
N VAL A 193 0.49 -7.01 5.27
CA VAL A 193 -0.36 -6.84 6.45
C VAL A 193 -1.81 -7.15 6.13
N CYS A 194 -2.47 -7.89 7.02
CA CYS A 194 -3.89 -8.17 6.96
C CYS A 194 -4.52 -7.86 8.32
N ALA A 195 -5.62 -7.13 8.33
CA ALA A 195 -6.32 -6.80 9.56
C ALA A 195 -7.83 -6.98 9.40
N LEU A 196 -8.45 -7.67 10.34
CA LEU A 196 -9.89 -7.80 10.44
C LEU A 196 -10.48 -6.66 11.29
N SER A 197 -11.73 -6.34 11.06
CA SER A 197 -12.44 -5.28 11.82
C SER A 197 -12.53 -5.54 13.33
N ASP A 198 -12.39 -6.80 13.77
CA ASP A 198 -12.35 -7.16 15.19
C ASP A 198 -10.97 -6.90 15.85
N GLY A 199 -9.95 -6.51 15.06
CA GLY A 199 -8.62 -6.17 15.54
C GLY A 199 -7.61 -7.31 15.49
N ARG A 200 -7.95 -8.47 14.94
CA ARG A 200 -6.96 -9.50 14.61
C ARG A 200 -6.09 -9.03 13.45
N VAL A 201 -4.78 -9.13 13.57
CA VAL A 201 -3.82 -8.64 12.57
C VAL A 201 -2.74 -9.69 12.30
N ILE A 202 -2.37 -9.79 11.04
CA ILE A 202 -1.18 -10.50 10.57
C ILE A 202 -0.22 -9.45 10.01
N ALA A 203 1.05 -9.52 10.39
CA ALA A 203 2.13 -8.84 9.71
C ALA A 203 3.17 -9.88 9.29
N ILE A 204 3.52 -9.90 8.02
CA ILE A 204 4.42 -10.88 7.40
C ILE A 204 5.64 -10.15 6.85
N LYS A 205 6.83 -10.74 7.03
CA LYS A 205 8.05 -10.41 6.29
C LYS A 205 8.70 -11.70 5.82
N ILE A 206 8.80 -11.88 4.53
CA ILE A 206 9.53 -13.00 3.94
C ILE A 206 10.99 -12.59 3.80
N VAL A 207 11.90 -13.41 4.34
CA VAL A 207 13.32 -13.06 4.50
C VAL A 207 14.01 -12.78 3.15
N ASP A 208 13.72 -13.60 2.13
CA ASP A 208 14.26 -13.46 0.78
C ASP A 208 13.47 -12.51 -0.13
N GLY A 209 12.41 -11.86 0.42
CA GLY A 209 11.55 -10.95 -0.33
C GLY A 209 10.54 -11.62 -1.26
N SER A 210 10.50 -12.95 -1.33
CA SER A 210 9.58 -13.69 -2.21
C SER A 210 8.12 -13.51 -1.81
N TRP A 211 7.25 -13.33 -2.81
CA TRP A 211 5.78 -13.28 -2.62
C TRP A 211 5.12 -14.65 -2.54
N ARG A 212 5.82 -15.69 -2.98
CA ARG A 212 5.26 -17.03 -3.09
C ARG A 212 4.68 -17.60 -1.79
N PRO A 213 5.29 -17.39 -0.60
CA PRO A 213 4.76 -17.91 0.66
C PRO A 213 3.61 -17.09 1.27
N VAL A 214 3.36 -15.85 0.82
CA VAL A 214 2.45 -14.92 1.47
C VAL A 214 1.03 -15.44 1.54
N ALA A 215 0.43 -15.82 0.39
CA ALA A 215 -0.93 -16.34 0.38
C ALA A 215 -1.09 -17.63 1.22
N PRO A 216 -0.22 -18.66 1.12
CA PRO A 216 -0.28 -19.84 1.99
C PRO A 216 -0.23 -19.52 3.48
N ILE A 217 0.57 -18.53 3.90
CA ILE A 217 0.64 -18.11 5.32
C ILE A 217 -0.70 -17.51 5.75
N ILE A 218 -1.26 -16.59 4.95
CA ILE A 218 -2.55 -15.97 5.25
C ILE A 218 -3.65 -17.04 5.33
N MET A 219 -3.70 -17.97 4.37
CA MET A 219 -4.67 -19.07 4.34
C MET A 219 -4.62 -19.91 5.62
N GLU A 220 -3.42 -20.29 6.06
CA GLU A 220 -3.28 -21.10 7.28
C GLU A 220 -3.71 -20.34 8.54
N VAL A 221 -3.35 -19.05 8.66
CA VAL A 221 -3.78 -18.22 9.79
C VAL A 221 -5.31 -18.03 9.78
N PHE A 222 -5.91 -17.72 8.63
CA PHE A 222 -7.36 -17.51 8.51
C PHE A 222 -8.13 -18.81 8.81
N LYS A 223 -7.60 -19.95 8.38
CA LYS A 223 -8.15 -21.26 8.75
C LYS A 223 -8.16 -21.45 10.27
N ARG A 224 -7.06 -21.15 10.96
CA ARG A 224 -7.00 -21.20 12.44
C ARG A 224 -7.96 -20.23 13.11
N TRP A 225 -8.19 -19.08 12.49
CA TRP A 225 -9.13 -18.07 12.97
C TRP A 225 -10.59 -18.36 12.59
N SER A 226 -10.85 -19.43 11.85
CA SER A 226 -12.18 -19.76 11.29
C SER A 226 -12.76 -18.63 10.44
N VAL A 227 -11.91 -17.95 9.67
CA VAL A 227 -12.29 -16.90 8.72
C VAL A 227 -12.39 -17.50 7.33
N ALA A 228 -13.58 -17.43 6.74
CA ALA A 228 -13.78 -17.83 5.34
C ALA A 228 -13.07 -16.84 4.40
N MET A 229 -12.40 -17.36 3.38
CA MET A 229 -11.66 -16.58 2.40
C MET A 229 -11.67 -17.28 1.03
N PRO A 230 -11.40 -16.55 -0.08
CA PRO A 230 -11.15 -17.16 -1.39
C PRO A 230 -10.00 -18.16 -1.35
N ASP A 231 -10.04 -19.17 -2.22
CA ASP A 231 -8.90 -20.08 -2.41
C ASP A 231 -7.77 -19.35 -3.16
N GLU A 232 -6.68 -19.12 -2.46
CA GLU A 232 -5.47 -18.49 -2.96
C GLU A 232 -4.28 -19.46 -2.95
N SER A 233 -4.58 -20.76 -3.12
CA SER A 233 -3.55 -21.81 -3.10
C SER A 233 -2.51 -21.62 -4.20
N VAL A 234 -1.23 -21.76 -3.83
CA VAL A 234 -0.09 -21.62 -4.75
C VAL A 234 0.30 -23.02 -5.23
N LYS A 235 -0.10 -23.37 -6.45
CA LYS A 235 0.19 -24.66 -7.05
C LYS A 235 1.63 -24.78 -7.54
N ILE A 236 2.19 -25.98 -7.45
CA ILE A 236 3.49 -26.35 -7.99
C ILE A 236 3.24 -27.19 -9.24
N TYR A 237 3.90 -26.83 -10.33
CA TYR A 237 3.76 -27.50 -11.61
C TYR A 237 5.04 -28.26 -11.97
N GLY A 238 4.87 -29.47 -12.52
CA GLY A 238 5.91 -30.28 -13.12
C GLY A 238 5.43 -30.83 -14.46
N ALA A 239 6.19 -30.63 -15.53
CA ALA A 239 5.82 -31.04 -16.89
C ALA A 239 4.38 -30.68 -17.30
N GLY A 240 3.91 -29.48 -16.91
CA GLY A 240 2.57 -28.98 -17.23
C GLY A 240 1.43 -29.47 -16.33
N SER A 241 1.71 -30.37 -15.39
CA SER A 241 0.72 -30.90 -14.43
C SER A 241 0.95 -30.36 -13.02
N VAL A 242 -0.13 -30.22 -12.24
CA VAL A 242 -0.01 -29.90 -10.81
C VAL A 242 0.56 -31.10 -10.07
N ILE A 243 1.72 -30.91 -9.44
CA ILE A 243 2.41 -31.95 -8.66
C ILE A 243 2.41 -31.70 -7.14
N GLY A 244 1.88 -30.54 -6.72
CA GLY A 244 1.80 -30.18 -5.32
C GLY A 244 1.36 -28.76 -5.13
N GLU A 245 1.44 -28.28 -3.88
CA GLU A 245 1.16 -26.90 -3.52
C GLU A 245 2.10 -26.41 -2.43
N VAL A 246 2.24 -25.10 -2.32
CA VAL A 246 2.99 -24.47 -1.22
C VAL A 246 2.07 -24.42 -0.01
N ILE A 247 2.53 -24.95 1.11
CA ILE A 247 1.80 -24.92 2.39
C ILE A 247 2.63 -24.20 3.45
N ALA A 248 1.95 -23.49 4.33
CA ALA A 248 2.55 -22.92 5.54
C ALA A 248 2.45 -23.92 6.69
N LYS A 249 3.52 -24.01 7.48
CA LYS A 249 3.55 -24.73 8.77
C LYS A 249 3.85 -23.72 9.85
N ILE A 250 2.84 -23.33 10.62
CA ILE A 250 2.91 -22.33 11.71
C ILE A 250 2.24 -22.86 12.99
#